data_5c3ad8ad81d6238335802a6fdf45661a
#
_entry.id   5c3ad8ad81d6238335802a6fdf45661a
#
_cell.length_a   1.000
_cell.length_b   1.000
_cell.length_c   1.000
_cell.angle_alpha   90.00
_cell.angle_beta   90.00
_cell.angle_gamma   90.00
#
_symmetry.space_group_name_H-M   'P 1'
#
loop_
_entity.id
_entity.type
_entity.pdbx_description
1 polymer ?
#
loop_
_entity_poly.entity_id
_entity_poly.type
_entity_poly.pdbx_seq_one_letter_code
_entity_poly.pdbx_strand_id
1 'polypeptide(L)'
;WGYNVLAPDARGHGKSQGDYIGFGWPDRKDYVQWIEKVLTENGQQEQITLYGVSMGAATVMMTSGEKLPDNVKAIVEDCGYSTVNQELQYQLKELFNLPSFPLVNVTSGITKLRAGYFFGEASAVKQLQKNHLPMLFIHGENDTFVPFSMLDEVYNATQGPKEKYVVPGAEHAKAYNKNPEKYKETVAAFLDKYIK
;
A
#
# COMPACT_ATOMS: atom_id res chain seq x y z
N TRP A 1 -5.81 20.96 4.36
CA TRP A 1 -5.90 20.40 5.71
C TRP A 1 -4.71 20.78 6.61
N GLY A 2 -3.69 21.50 6.08
CA GLY A 2 -2.54 21.95 6.86
C GLY A 2 -1.40 20.93 6.98
N TYR A 3 -1.48 19.78 6.34
CA TYR A 3 -0.39 18.81 6.31
C TYR A 3 0.72 19.20 5.34
N ASN A 4 1.96 18.97 5.73
CA ASN A 4 3.07 18.89 4.81
C ASN A 4 3.05 17.53 4.10
N VAL A 5 3.40 17.50 2.81
CA VAL A 5 3.37 16.27 2.02
C VAL A 5 4.75 15.98 1.44
N LEU A 6 5.28 14.80 1.74
CA LEU A 6 6.42 14.21 1.05
C LEU A 6 5.92 13.10 0.12
N ALA A 7 6.09 13.27 -1.18
CA ALA A 7 5.72 12.30 -2.20
C ALA A 7 6.97 11.86 -2.98
N PRO A 8 7.69 10.83 -2.53
CA PRO A 8 8.88 10.35 -3.22
C PRO A 8 8.51 9.56 -4.48
N ASP A 9 9.28 9.71 -5.53
CA ASP A 9 9.26 8.74 -6.62
C ASP A 9 9.73 7.38 -6.09
N ALA A 10 8.96 6.33 -6.29
CA ALA A 10 9.38 4.98 -5.91
C ALA A 10 10.63 4.53 -6.71
N ARG A 11 11.38 3.56 -6.20
CA ARG A 11 12.53 3.00 -6.92
C ARG A 11 12.16 2.60 -8.35
N GLY A 12 13.01 2.90 -9.32
CA GLY A 12 12.75 2.63 -10.73
C GLY A 12 11.69 3.52 -11.37
N HIS A 13 11.19 4.56 -10.68
CA HIS A 13 10.22 5.52 -11.21
C HIS A 13 10.77 6.95 -11.19
N GLY A 14 10.24 7.78 -12.07
CA GLY A 14 10.50 9.22 -12.11
C GLY A 14 11.98 9.56 -12.11
N LYS A 15 12.43 10.28 -11.09
CA LYS A 15 13.84 10.68 -10.89
C LYS A 15 14.60 9.77 -9.92
N SER A 16 13.92 8.81 -9.28
CA SER A 16 14.56 7.89 -8.36
C SER A 16 15.40 6.85 -9.10
N GLN A 17 16.48 6.45 -8.46
CA GLN A 17 17.36 5.39 -8.96
C GLN A 17 16.66 4.02 -8.90
N GLY A 18 17.20 3.07 -9.65
CA GLY A 18 16.70 1.70 -9.72
C GLY A 18 16.36 1.29 -11.14
N ASP A 19 16.49 0.01 -11.43
CA ASP A 19 16.31 -0.60 -12.76
C ASP A 19 15.17 -1.63 -12.78
N TYR A 20 14.35 -1.68 -11.70
CA TYR A 20 13.18 -2.55 -11.61
C TYR A 20 12.10 -1.94 -10.70
N ILE A 21 10.85 -2.36 -10.92
CA ILE A 21 9.69 -2.03 -10.09
C ILE A 21 9.63 -3.03 -8.94
N GLY A 22 9.57 -2.52 -7.70
CA GLY A 22 9.63 -3.33 -6.49
C GLY A 22 8.31 -3.93 -6.02
N PHE A 23 7.18 -3.48 -6.57
CA PHE A 23 5.83 -3.89 -6.14
C PHE A 23 5.58 -3.76 -4.64
N GLY A 24 6.19 -2.75 -4.01
CA GLY A 24 6.04 -2.49 -2.58
C GLY A 24 7.00 -3.27 -1.67
N TRP A 25 7.59 -4.39 -2.13
CA TRP A 25 8.37 -5.25 -1.23
C TRP A 25 9.73 -4.66 -0.86
N PRO A 26 10.64 -4.34 -1.77
CA PRO A 26 11.83 -3.58 -1.43
C PRO A 26 11.49 -2.13 -1.02
N ASP A 27 10.48 -1.53 -1.64
CA ASP A 27 10.03 -0.15 -1.42
C ASP A 27 9.62 0.12 0.02
N ARG A 28 9.07 -0.89 0.74
CA ARG A 28 8.73 -0.75 2.16
C ARG A 28 9.92 -0.33 3.03
N LYS A 29 11.14 -0.74 2.65
CA LYS A 29 12.37 -0.33 3.35
C LYS A 29 12.81 1.08 2.97
N ASP A 30 12.54 1.50 1.74
CA ASP A 30 12.77 2.89 1.34
C ASP A 30 11.86 3.84 2.13
N TYR A 31 10.60 3.43 2.37
CA TYR A 31 9.66 4.20 3.19
C TYR A 31 10.14 4.35 4.65
N VAL A 32 10.74 3.31 5.23
CA VAL A 32 11.38 3.44 6.56
C VAL A 32 12.49 4.50 6.53
N GLN A 33 13.34 4.51 5.50
CA GLN A 33 14.39 5.52 5.35
C GLN A 33 13.81 6.93 5.11
N TRP A 34 12.73 7.07 4.35
CA TRP A 34 12.04 8.34 4.17
C TRP A 34 11.44 8.86 5.47
N ILE A 35 10.86 7.99 6.31
CA ILE A 35 10.38 8.35 7.64
C ILE A 35 11.54 8.88 8.50
N GLU A 36 12.66 8.16 8.56
CA GLU A 36 13.86 8.57 9.30
C GLU A 36 14.40 9.91 8.78
N LYS A 37 14.42 10.12 7.48
CA LYS A 37 14.84 11.38 6.84
C LYS A 37 13.93 12.54 7.25
N VAL A 38 12.61 12.38 7.23
CA VAL A 38 11.66 13.41 7.68
C VAL A 38 11.94 13.80 9.12
N LEU A 39 12.10 12.82 10.01
CA LEU A 39 12.37 13.08 11.43
C LEU A 39 13.73 13.74 11.65
N THR A 40 14.73 13.44 10.85
CA THR A 40 16.07 14.04 10.94
C THR A 40 16.06 15.49 10.45
N GLU A 41 15.33 15.80 9.39
CA GLU A 41 15.35 17.13 8.76
C GLU A 41 14.33 18.09 9.36
N ASN A 42 13.16 17.60 9.78
CA ASN A 42 12.05 18.45 10.23
C ASN A 42 11.89 18.43 11.77
N GLY A 43 12.42 17.43 12.45
CA GLY A 43 12.39 17.30 13.90
C GLY A 43 11.75 16.04 14.42
N GLN A 44 12.18 15.61 15.61
CA GLN A 44 11.71 14.37 16.25
C GLN A 44 10.28 14.47 16.82
N GLN A 45 9.64 15.63 16.74
CA GLN A 45 8.26 15.84 17.21
C GLN A 45 7.22 15.68 16.09
N GLU A 46 7.67 15.51 14.85
CA GLU A 46 6.77 15.33 13.71
C GLU A 46 5.87 14.11 13.88
N GLN A 47 4.60 14.27 13.54
CA GLN A 47 3.64 13.16 13.43
C GLN A 47 3.47 12.80 11.97
N ILE A 48 3.59 11.52 11.65
CA ILE A 48 3.63 11.03 10.29
C ILE A 48 2.43 10.12 10.03
N THR A 49 1.75 10.35 8.92
CA THR A 49 0.79 9.42 8.32
C THR A 49 1.35 8.85 7.04
N LEU A 50 1.31 7.55 6.89
CA LEU A 50 1.60 6.91 5.61
C LEU A 50 0.33 6.87 4.77
N TYR A 51 0.42 7.30 3.53
CA TYR A 51 -0.71 7.30 2.60
C TYR A 51 -0.29 6.68 1.26
N GLY A 52 -1.08 5.77 0.74
CA GLY A 52 -0.78 5.13 -0.53
C GLY A 52 -2.03 4.78 -1.34
N VAL A 53 -1.88 4.78 -2.66
CA VAL A 53 -2.91 4.39 -3.62
C VAL A 53 -2.36 3.26 -4.48
N SER A 54 -3.14 2.20 -4.72
CA SER A 54 -2.78 1.06 -5.56
C SER A 54 -1.46 0.40 -5.12
N MET A 55 -0.42 0.38 -5.95
CA MET A 55 0.92 -0.09 -5.57
C MET A 55 1.48 0.67 -4.36
N GLY A 56 1.20 1.97 -4.24
CA GLY A 56 1.54 2.77 -3.06
C GLY A 56 0.81 2.29 -1.80
N ALA A 57 -0.46 1.89 -1.92
CA ALA A 57 -1.23 1.31 -0.83
C ALA A 57 -0.64 -0.04 -0.38
N ALA A 58 -0.29 -0.91 -1.32
CA ALA A 58 0.43 -2.14 -1.01
C ALA A 58 1.78 -1.86 -0.32
N THR A 59 2.49 -0.81 -0.76
CA THR A 59 3.76 -0.38 -0.14
C THR A 59 3.56 0.04 1.31
N VAL A 60 2.60 0.92 1.63
CA VAL A 60 2.38 1.37 3.01
C VAL A 60 1.86 0.24 3.90
N MET A 61 1.03 -0.67 3.37
CA MET A 61 0.64 -1.90 4.06
C MET A 61 1.85 -2.79 4.38
N MET A 62 2.75 -2.98 3.42
CA MET A 62 3.97 -3.77 3.64
C MET A 62 4.93 -3.07 4.60
N THR A 63 5.01 -1.74 4.57
CA THR A 63 5.81 -0.93 5.50
C THR A 63 5.31 -1.06 6.93
N SER A 64 4.00 -1.19 7.13
CA SER A 64 3.38 -1.27 8.47
C SER A 64 3.89 -2.43 9.33
N GLY A 65 4.39 -3.48 8.71
CA GLY A 65 4.96 -4.64 9.43
C GLY A 65 6.46 -4.53 9.72
N GLU A 66 7.10 -3.42 9.34
CA GLU A 66 8.49 -3.11 9.69
C GLU A 66 8.54 -2.43 11.08
N LYS A 67 9.74 -2.33 11.64
CA LYS A 67 9.94 -1.56 12.88
C LYS A 67 9.87 -0.07 12.54
N LEU A 68 8.77 0.56 12.90
CA LEU A 68 8.53 1.99 12.67
C LEU A 68 8.72 2.78 13.98
N PRO A 69 9.15 4.06 13.90
CA PRO A 69 9.18 4.95 15.05
C PRO A 69 7.76 5.32 15.50
N ASP A 70 7.61 5.66 16.78
CA ASP A 70 6.32 6.06 17.39
C ASP A 70 5.71 7.32 16.77
N ASN A 71 6.47 8.01 15.96
CA ASN A 71 6.04 9.17 15.17
C ASN A 71 5.03 8.81 14.06
N VAL A 72 5.04 7.56 13.58
CA VAL A 72 4.03 7.08 12.62
C VAL A 72 2.76 6.77 13.39
N LYS A 73 1.72 7.57 13.15
CA LYS A 73 0.47 7.55 13.94
C LYS A 73 -0.67 6.81 13.26
N ALA A 74 -0.72 6.85 11.94
CA ALA A 74 -1.82 6.29 11.18
C ALA A 74 -1.38 5.91 9.76
N ILE A 75 -2.15 5.05 9.12
CA ILE A 75 -1.93 4.63 7.74
C ILE A 75 -3.26 4.69 6.98
N VAL A 76 -3.22 5.22 5.77
CA VAL A 76 -4.34 5.21 4.83
C VAL A 76 -3.91 4.45 3.58
N GLU A 77 -4.62 3.40 3.25
CA GLU A 77 -4.45 2.66 2.02
C GLU A 77 -5.69 2.79 1.14
N ASP A 78 -5.52 2.97 -0.16
CA ASP A 78 -6.61 3.05 -1.14
C ASP A 78 -6.33 2.06 -2.28
N CYS A 79 -7.17 1.05 -2.41
CA CYS A 79 -7.16 -0.02 -3.41
C CYS A 79 -5.83 -0.80 -3.54
N GLY A 80 -5.17 -1.11 -2.42
CA GLY A 80 -3.96 -1.93 -2.42
C GLY A 80 -4.24 -3.44 -2.51
N TYR A 81 -3.30 -4.18 -3.06
CA TYR A 81 -3.41 -5.63 -3.21
C TYR A 81 -2.89 -6.41 -1.99
N SER A 82 -3.43 -7.61 -1.80
CA SER A 82 -3.10 -8.50 -0.69
C SER A 82 -1.69 -9.12 -0.80
N THR A 83 -1.32 -9.58 -1.99
CA THR A 83 0.02 -10.10 -2.31
C THR A 83 0.39 -9.86 -3.77
N VAL A 84 1.67 -9.64 -4.04
CA VAL A 84 2.16 -9.51 -5.43
C VAL A 84 1.82 -10.76 -6.25
N ASN A 85 1.95 -11.93 -5.65
CA ASN A 85 1.67 -13.19 -6.35
C ASN A 85 0.21 -13.32 -6.81
N GLN A 86 -0.75 -12.98 -5.94
CA GLN A 86 -2.18 -13.03 -6.28
C GLN A 86 -2.54 -11.97 -7.33
N GLU A 87 -2.04 -10.76 -7.15
CA GLU A 87 -2.28 -9.67 -8.10
C GLU A 87 -1.76 -10.00 -9.50
N LEU A 88 -0.54 -10.50 -9.63
CA LEU A 88 0.02 -10.89 -10.92
C LEU A 88 -0.70 -12.08 -11.55
N GLN A 89 -1.14 -13.05 -10.76
CA GLN A 89 -1.95 -14.16 -11.26
C GLN A 89 -3.29 -13.68 -11.79
N TYR A 90 -3.95 -12.79 -11.07
CA TYR A 90 -5.22 -12.20 -11.48
C TYR A 90 -5.05 -11.39 -12.77
N GLN A 91 -4.09 -10.48 -12.83
CA GLN A 91 -3.84 -9.64 -14.00
C GLN A 91 -3.46 -10.45 -15.25
N LEU A 92 -2.67 -11.50 -15.07
CA LEU A 92 -2.27 -12.37 -16.18
C LEU A 92 -3.50 -13.05 -16.80
N LYS A 93 -4.45 -13.46 -15.97
CA LYS A 93 -5.70 -14.08 -16.42
C LYS A 93 -6.63 -13.05 -17.08
N GLU A 94 -6.87 -11.91 -16.42
CA GLU A 94 -7.86 -10.91 -16.86
C GLU A 94 -7.41 -10.17 -18.13
N LEU A 95 -6.13 -9.77 -18.21
CA LEU A 95 -5.64 -8.97 -19.34
C LEU A 95 -5.21 -9.83 -20.54
N PHE A 96 -4.69 -11.03 -20.29
CA PHE A 96 -4.07 -11.84 -21.35
C PHE A 96 -4.75 -13.19 -21.55
N ASN A 97 -5.69 -13.55 -20.68
CA ASN A 97 -6.32 -14.88 -20.66
C ASN A 97 -5.29 -16.02 -20.63
N LEU A 98 -4.17 -15.81 -19.92
CA LEU A 98 -3.08 -16.77 -19.80
C LEU A 98 -3.12 -17.48 -18.44
N PRO A 99 -2.69 -18.77 -18.38
CA PRO A 99 -2.56 -19.47 -17.11
C PRO A 99 -1.41 -18.89 -16.28
N SER A 100 -1.60 -18.83 -14.97
CA SER A 100 -0.56 -18.33 -14.06
C SER A 100 0.68 -19.24 -14.02
N PHE A 101 0.46 -20.56 -14.09
CA PHE A 101 1.56 -21.54 -14.16
C PHE A 101 1.88 -21.88 -15.63
N PRO A 102 3.17 -21.94 -16.02
CA PRO A 102 4.37 -21.71 -15.18
C PRO A 102 4.82 -20.24 -15.13
N LEU A 103 4.13 -19.32 -15.83
CA LEU A 103 4.62 -17.95 -16.09
C LEU A 103 4.97 -17.17 -14.82
N VAL A 104 4.05 -17.09 -13.87
CA VAL A 104 4.27 -16.36 -12.61
C VAL A 104 5.41 -16.99 -11.80
N ASN A 105 5.52 -18.32 -11.82
CA ASN A 105 6.59 -19.03 -11.10
C ASN A 105 7.96 -18.74 -11.69
N VAL A 106 8.10 -18.80 -13.02
CA VAL A 106 9.36 -18.50 -13.71
C VAL A 106 9.74 -17.05 -13.50
N THR A 107 8.79 -16.11 -13.67
CA THR A 107 9.04 -14.68 -13.45
C THR A 107 9.42 -14.40 -12.00
N SER A 108 8.80 -15.06 -11.03
CA SER A 108 9.16 -14.97 -9.61
C SER A 108 10.62 -15.43 -9.36
N GLY A 109 11.06 -16.51 -10.03
CA GLY A 109 12.45 -16.96 -9.97
C GLY A 109 13.44 -15.95 -10.55
N ILE A 110 13.09 -15.34 -11.70
CA ILE A 110 13.91 -14.28 -12.32
C ILE A 110 13.96 -13.05 -11.41
N THR A 111 12.83 -12.68 -10.78
CA THR A 111 12.77 -11.58 -9.81
C THR A 111 13.68 -11.85 -8.61
N LYS A 112 13.73 -13.10 -8.14
CA LYS A 112 14.69 -13.48 -7.08
C LYS A 112 16.14 -13.23 -7.47
N LEU A 113 16.50 -13.57 -8.70
CA LEU A 113 17.85 -13.36 -9.21
C LEU A 113 18.20 -11.88 -9.41
N ARG A 114 17.24 -11.06 -9.87
CA ARG A 114 17.47 -9.65 -10.23
C ARG A 114 17.20 -8.67 -9.08
N ALA A 115 16.16 -8.91 -8.31
CA ALA A 115 15.65 -8.00 -7.29
C ALA A 115 15.76 -8.57 -5.86
N GLY A 116 16.21 -9.81 -5.70
CA GLY A 116 16.51 -10.41 -4.40
C GLY A 116 15.32 -11.01 -3.65
N TYR A 117 14.11 -11.07 -4.25
CA TYR A 117 12.92 -11.62 -3.59
C TYR A 117 12.04 -12.44 -4.53
N PHE A 118 11.32 -13.44 -3.98
CA PHE A 118 10.25 -14.12 -4.69
C PHE A 118 8.92 -13.36 -4.50
N PHE A 119 8.01 -13.44 -5.48
CA PHE A 119 6.68 -12.82 -5.36
C PHE A 119 5.89 -13.28 -4.14
N GLY A 120 6.07 -14.53 -3.70
CA GLY A 120 5.43 -15.04 -2.49
C GLY A 120 5.96 -14.46 -1.17
N GLU A 121 7.12 -13.77 -1.20
CA GLU A 121 7.64 -13.01 -0.05
C GLU A 121 6.92 -11.65 0.08
N ALA A 122 6.51 -11.06 -1.05
CA ALA A 122 5.88 -9.75 -1.13
C ALA A 122 4.38 -9.84 -0.78
N SER A 123 4.08 -9.78 0.51
CA SER A 123 2.74 -9.98 1.07
C SER A 123 2.36 -8.87 2.04
N ALA A 124 1.38 -8.06 1.66
CA ALA A 124 0.76 -7.09 2.56
C ALA A 124 0.07 -7.81 3.73
N VAL A 125 -0.63 -8.92 3.46
CA VAL A 125 -1.31 -9.73 4.50
C VAL A 125 -0.34 -10.16 5.61
N LYS A 126 0.85 -10.70 5.27
CA LYS A 126 1.84 -11.12 6.27
C LYS A 126 2.41 -9.96 7.08
N GLN A 127 2.54 -8.78 6.48
CA GLN A 127 3.03 -7.59 7.17
C GLN A 127 1.94 -6.97 8.06
N LEU A 128 0.69 -6.94 7.59
CA LEU A 128 -0.46 -6.46 8.35
C LEU A 128 -0.72 -7.29 9.62
N GLN A 129 -0.39 -8.58 9.63
CA GLN A 129 -0.45 -9.41 10.84
C GLN A 129 0.49 -8.93 11.95
N LYS A 130 1.47 -8.09 11.61
CA LYS A 130 2.41 -7.48 12.57
C LYS A 130 2.05 -6.02 12.87
N ASN A 131 1.10 -5.45 12.11
CA ASN A 131 0.71 -4.05 12.26
C ASN A 131 -0.18 -3.84 13.47
N HIS A 132 0.20 -2.87 14.32
CA HIS A 132 -0.60 -2.40 15.45
C HIS A 132 -1.03 -0.95 15.30
N LEU A 133 -0.60 -0.26 14.23
CA LEU A 133 -0.99 1.11 13.94
C LEU A 133 -2.43 1.18 13.42
N PRO A 134 -3.15 2.27 13.71
CA PRO A 134 -4.45 2.54 13.11
C PRO A 134 -4.37 2.61 11.59
N MET A 135 -5.34 1.97 10.91
CA MET A 135 -5.37 1.91 9.47
C MET A 135 -6.77 2.12 8.89
N LEU A 136 -6.87 3.01 7.91
CA LEU A 136 -8.06 3.19 7.08
C LEU A 136 -7.86 2.47 5.74
N PHE A 137 -8.79 1.59 5.42
CA PHE A 137 -8.86 0.83 4.18
C PHE A 137 -9.93 1.40 3.28
N ILE A 138 -9.56 1.84 2.08
CA ILE A 138 -10.47 2.39 1.08
C ILE A 138 -10.43 1.52 -0.17
N HIS A 139 -11.60 1.23 -0.76
CA HIS A 139 -11.63 0.45 -2.01
C HIS A 139 -12.87 0.77 -2.83
N GLY A 140 -12.74 0.83 -4.14
CA GLY A 140 -13.86 0.92 -5.06
C GLY A 140 -14.55 -0.43 -5.22
N GLU A 141 -15.88 -0.47 -5.09
CA GLU A 141 -16.66 -1.71 -5.21
C GLU A 141 -16.54 -2.35 -6.60
N ASN A 142 -16.37 -1.55 -7.65
CA ASN A 142 -16.24 -2.00 -9.04
C ASN A 142 -14.77 -2.08 -9.50
N ASP A 143 -13.83 -2.18 -8.56
CA ASP A 143 -12.43 -2.34 -8.90
C ASP A 143 -12.18 -3.72 -9.52
N THR A 144 -11.86 -3.73 -10.81
CA THR A 144 -11.51 -4.93 -11.59
C THR A 144 -10.01 -5.02 -11.88
N PHE A 145 -9.23 -4.04 -11.42
CA PHE A 145 -7.76 -4.07 -11.56
C PHE A 145 -7.12 -4.73 -10.32
N VAL A 146 -7.36 -4.16 -9.12
CA VAL A 146 -7.11 -4.86 -7.86
C VAL A 146 -8.45 -5.40 -7.35
N PRO A 147 -8.70 -6.70 -7.39
CA PRO A 147 -10.02 -7.25 -7.07
C PRO A 147 -10.54 -6.78 -5.72
N PHE A 148 -11.80 -6.33 -5.68
CA PHE A 148 -12.45 -5.87 -4.45
C PHE A 148 -12.38 -6.89 -3.29
N SER A 149 -12.33 -8.20 -3.61
CA SER A 149 -12.17 -9.26 -2.62
C SER A 149 -10.87 -9.15 -1.81
N MET A 150 -9.83 -8.54 -2.36
CA MET A 150 -8.56 -8.34 -1.64
C MET A 150 -8.69 -7.37 -0.46
N LEU A 151 -9.67 -6.45 -0.49
CA LEU A 151 -9.95 -5.57 0.63
C LEU A 151 -10.24 -6.35 1.93
N ASP A 152 -11.05 -7.40 1.84
CA ASP A 152 -11.36 -8.20 3.05
C ASP A 152 -10.16 -8.99 3.54
N GLU A 153 -9.29 -9.44 2.64
CA GLU A 153 -8.05 -10.13 3.03
C GLU A 153 -7.13 -9.22 3.84
N VAL A 154 -6.86 -8.00 3.36
CA VAL A 154 -5.97 -7.04 4.03
C VAL A 154 -6.61 -6.48 5.29
N TYR A 155 -7.90 -6.17 5.26
CA TYR A 155 -8.64 -5.68 6.42
C TYR A 155 -8.61 -6.69 7.57
N ASN A 156 -8.93 -7.96 7.28
CA ASN A 156 -8.98 -9.02 8.30
C ASN A 156 -7.59 -9.39 8.84
N ALA A 157 -6.53 -9.23 8.05
CA ALA A 157 -5.16 -9.50 8.49
C ALA A 157 -4.64 -8.49 9.52
N THR A 158 -5.13 -7.24 9.48
CA THR A 158 -4.66 -6.14 10.33
C THR A 158 -5.04 -6.36 11.79
N GLN A 159 -4.08 -6.24 12.71
CA GLN A 159 -4.27 -6.44 14.15
C GLN A 159 -4.60 -5.15 14.91
N GLY A 160 -4.18 -3.98 14.41
CA GLY A 160 -4.44 -2.67 15.00
C GLY A 160 -5.89 -2.18 14.82
N PRO A 161 -6.20 -0.98 15.37
CA PRO A 161 -7.46 -0.31 15.07
C PRO A 161 -7.64 -0.11 13.57
N LYS A 162 -8.85 -0.39 13.07
CA LYS A 162 -9.08 -0.38 11.62
C LYS A 162 -10.46 0.12 11.26
N GLU A 163 -10.53 0.86 10.17
CA GLU A 163 -11.76 1.37 9.57
C GLU A 163 -11.80 1.01 8.08
N LYS A 164 -12.99 0.90 7.53
CA LYS A 164 -13.20 0.54 6.12
C LYS A 164 -14.13 1.54 5.45
N TYR A 165 -13.75 2.01 4.28
CA TYR A 165 -14.60 2.82 3.42
C TYR A 165 -14.71 2.19 2.03
N VAL A 166 -15.82 1.53 1.77
CA VAL A 166 -16.18 1.01 0.44
C VAL A 166 -16.86 2.11 -0.34
N VAL A 167 -16.40 2.36 -1.57
CA VAL A 167 -16.96 3.39 -2.44
C VAL A 167 -17.82 2.74 -3.54
N PRO A 168 -19.16 2.82 -3.42
CA PRO A 168 -20.06 2.16 -4.37
C PRO A 168 -19.83 2.64 -5.81
N GLY A 169 -19.69 1.69 -6.73
CA GLY A 169 -19.52 1.94 -8.16
C GLY A 169 -18.23 2.64 -8.55
N ALA A 170 -17.24 2.75 -7.65
CA ALA A 170 -15.91 3.25 -8.01
C ALA A 170 -15.04 2.14 -8.60
N GLU A 171 -14.32 2.46 -9.65
CA GLU A 171 -13.29 1.63 -10.28
C GLU A 171 -11.94 1.82 -9.58
N HIS A 172 -10.90 1.14 -10.08
CA HIS A 172 -9.54 1.20 -9.55
C HIS A 172 -9.00 2.63 -9.44
N ALA A 173 -8.54 3.00 -8.24
CA ALA A 173 -8.00 4.33 -7.91
C ALA A 173 -8.96 5.50 -8.24
N LYS A 174 -10.28 5.24 -8.29
CA LYS A 174 -11.32 6.25 -8.56
C LYS A 174 -12.18 6.57 -7.34
N ALA A 175 -11.85 6.07 -6.17
CA ALA A 175 -12.60 6.31 -4.94
C ALA A 175 -12.78 7.81 -4.68
N TYR A 176 -11.70 8.59 -4.72
CA TYR A 176 -11.75 10.04 -4.61
C TYR A 176 -12.60 10.70 -5.71
N ASN A 177 -12.40 10.32 -6.97
CA ASN A 177 -13.11 10.93 -8.10
C ASN A 177 -14.63 10.66 -8.05
N LYS A 178 -15.04 9.50 -7.52
CA LYS A 178 -16.44 9.10 -7.44
C LYS A 178 -17.23 9.92 -6.42
N ASN A 179 -16.62 10.21 -5.27
CA ASN A 179 -17.24 11.02 -4.21
C ASN A 179 -16.18 11.81 -3.43
N PRO A 180 -15.67 12.93 -4.00
CA PRO A 180 -14.57 13.67 -3.38
C PRO A 180 -14.86 14.19 -1.98
N GLU A 181 -16.08 14.67 -1.74
CA GLU A 181 -16.44 15.24 -0.45
C GLU A 181 -16.51 14.16 0.64
N LYS A 182 -17.16 13.03 0.36
CA LYS A 182 -17.23 11.92 1.31
C LYS A 182 -15.85 11.28 1.56
N TYR A 183 -15.04 11.19 0.52
CA TYR A 183 -13.67 10.70 0.64
C TYR A 183 -12.85 11.58 1.58
N LYS A 184 -12.87 12.91 1.36
CA LYS A 184 -12.18 13.88 2.21
C LYS A 184 -12.67 13.83 3.65
N GLU A 185 -14.00 13.81 3.85
CA GLU A 185 -14.62 13.70 5.17
C GLU A 185 -14.14 12.44 5.90
N THR A 186 -14.16 11.30 5.22
CA THR A 186 -13.78 10.02 5.81
C THR A 186 -12.30 10.00 6.21
N VAL A 187 -11.41 10.43 5.31
CA VAL A 187 -9.97 10.48 5.60
C VAL A 187 -9.68 11.49 6.71
N ALA A 188 -10.27 12.70 6.68
CA ALA A 188 -10.08 13.69 7.72
C ALA A 188 -10.57 13.17 9.08
N ALA A 189 -11.80 12.64 9.15
CA ALA A 189 -12.35 12.09 10.39
C ALA A 189 -11.54 10.93 10.95
N PHE A 190 -10.90 10.13 10.11
CA PHE A 190 -9.98 9.09 10.54
C PHE A 190 -8.69 9.70 11.11
N LEU A 191 -8.04 10.60 10.38
CA LEU A 191 -6.78 11.20 10.81
C LEU A 191 -6.91 12.01 12.08
N ASP A 192 -8.01 12.77 12.26
CA ASP A 192 -8.29 13.58 13.46
C ASP A 192 -8.33 12.75 14.77
N LYS A 193 -8.51 11.44 14.69
CA LYS A 193 -8.46 10.54 15.86
C LYS A 193 -7.04 10.28 16.34
N TYR A 194 -6.04 10.39 15.46
CA TYR A 194 -4.69 9.90 15.71
C TYR A 194 -3.60 10.96 15.53
N ILE A 195 -3.86 12.00 14.78
CA ILE A 195 -2.96 13.15 14.55
C ILE A 195 -3.46 14.33 15.40
N LYS A 196 -2.54 14.96 16.13
CA LYS A 196 -2.86 16.08 17.03
C LYS A 196 -2.06 17.32 16.65
#